data_b7caee16366c47f567b2a1c93f813022
#
_entry.id   b7caee16366c47f567b2a1c93f813022
#
_cell.length_a   1.000
_cell.length_b   1.000
_cell.length_c   1.000
_cell.angle_alpha   90.00
_cell.angle_beta   90.00
_cell.angle_gamma   90.00
#
_symmetry.space_group_name_H-M   'P 1'
#
loop_
_entity.id
_entity.type
_entity.pdbx_description
1 polymer ?
#
loop_
_entity_poly.entity_id
_entity_poly.type
_entity_poly.pdbx_seq_one_letter_code
_entity_poly.pdbx_strand_id
1 'polypeptide(L)'
;MKENPRAAIAFIAGCLIAKKNPSAVYNYSKSRYINIGGNLTSNNVNIYDYDQGCHVSGNGSGGNFSLYHYGDSHHISLKISGNNFDGYDYGSSCHFSGTVNGSSISFYDYGKSSYFNYSI
;
A
#
# COMPACT_ATOMS: atom_id res chain seq x y z
N MET A 1 4.61 -7.92 -7.95
CA MET A 1 4.95 -6.53 -7.52
C MET A 1 6.34 -6.50 -6.91
N LYS A 2 7.02 -5.39 -7.13
CA LYS A 2 8.28 -5.12 -6.42
C LYS A 2 8.02 -4.86 -4.94
N GLU A 3 9.06 -4.93 -4.13
CA GLU A 3 8.96 -4.82 -2.67
C GLU A 3 8.43 -3.45 -2.21
N ASN A 4 8.98 -2.35 -2.74
CA ASN A 4 8.58 -1.03 -2.27
C ASN A 4 7.17 -0.62 -2.66
N PRO A 5 6.71 -0.83 -3.90
CA PRO A 5 5.29 -0.61 -4.22
C PRO A 5 4.35 -1.45 -3.35
N ARG A 6 4.69 -2.70 -3.09
CA ARG A 6 3.89 -3.56 -2.24
C ARG A 6 3.80 -3.02 -0.81
N ALA A 7 4.93 -2.61 -0.24
CA ALA A 7 4.98 -2.03 1.10
C ALA A 7 4.21 -0.71 1.17
N ALA A 8 4.30 0.12 0.14
CA ALA A 8 3.57 1.38 0.07
C ALA A 8 2.04 1.14 0.06
N ILE A 9 1.57 0.18 -0.72
CA ILE A 9 0.15 -0.16 -0.74
C ILE A 9 -0.31 -0.74 0.60
N ALA A 10 0.50 -1.60 1.21
CA ALA A 10 0.19 -2.12 2.55
C ALA A 10 0.05 -0.99 3.57
N PHE A 11 0.95 -0.01 3.52
CA PHE A 11 0.90 1.17 4.38
C PHE A 11 -0.39 1.97 4.14
N ILE A 12 -0.70 2.27 2.89
CA ILE A 12 -1.88 3.06 2.53
C ILE A 12 -3.16 2.36 2.99
N ALA A 13 -3.31 1.08 2.65
CA ALA A 13 -4.50 0.32 3.04
C ALA A 13 -4.60 0.21 4.56
N GLY A 14 -3.48 -0.06 5.23
CA GLY A 14 -3.44 -0.15 6.68
C GLY A 14 -3.88 1.16 7.36
N CYS A 15 -3.32 2.28 6.92
CA CYS A 15 -3.67 3.58 7.48
C CYS A 15 -5.14 3.93 7.26
N LEU A 16 -5.65 3.71 6.06
CA LEU A 16 -7.03 4.08 5.74
C LEU A 16 -8.05 3.17 6.44
N ILE A 17 -7.79 1.88 6.52
CA ILE A 17 -8.71 0.93 7.15
C ILE A 17 -8.63 1.01 8.68
N ALA A 18 -7.43 1.00 9.24
CA ALA A 18 -7.25 1.05 10.69
C ALA A 18 -7.39 2.47 11.27
N LYS A 19 -7.45 3.49 10.41
CA LYS A 19 -7.53 4.90 10.81
C LYS A 19 -6.40 5.30 11.74
N LYS A 20 -5.18 4.96 11.34
CA LYS A 20 -3.95 5.26 12.07
C LYS A 20 -3.04 6.14 11.22
N ASN A 21 -2.11 6.83 11.89
CA ASN A 21 -1.14 7.72 11.27
C ASN A 21 0.29 7.31 11.66
N PRO A 22 0.73 6.10 11.34
CA PRO A 22 2.10 5.69 11.63
C PRO A 22 3.10 6.38 10.71
N SER A 23 4.37 6.33 11.08
CA SER A 23 5.46 6.87 10.26
C SER A 23 6.26 5.76 9.57
N ALA A 24 5.82 4.52 9.69
CA ALA A 24 6.52 3.38 9.11
C ALA A 24 5.57 2.19 8.94
N VAL A 25 5.96 1.29 8.06
CA VAL A 25 5.35 -0.04 7.93
C VAL A 25 6.43 -1.08 8.19
N TYR A 26 6.12 -2.10 8.99
CA TYR A 26 7.05 -3.19 9.24
C TYR A 26 6.83 -4.31 8.22
N ASN A 27 7.92 -4.70 7.55
CA ASN A 27 7.92 -5.77 6.55
C ASN A 27 8.47 -7.05 7.17
N TYR A 28 7.59 -8.02 7.43
CA TYR A 28 8.00 -9.27 8.09
C TYR A 28 8.87 -10.15 7.18
N SER A 29 8.70 -10.08 5.86
CA SER A 29 9.51 -10.91 4.95
C SER A 29 10.96 -10.46 4.89
N LYS A 30 11.24 -9.19 5.20
CA LYS A 30 12.59 -8.60 5.24
C LYS A 30 13.04 -8.25 6.65
N SER A 31 12.18 -8.45 7.65
CA SER A 31 12.47 -8.15 9.05
C SER A 31 12.98 -6.72 9.25
N ARG A 32 12.31 -5.75 8.61
CA ARG A 32 12.71 -4.35 8.72
C ARG A 32 11.55 -3.39 8.57
N TYR A 33 11.73 -2.19 9.12
CA TYR A 33 10.82 -1.07 8.93
C TYR A 33 11.13 -0.34 7.62
N ILE A 34 10.07 0.15 6.99
CA ILE A 34 10.17 1.07 5.87
C ILE A 34 9.51 2.35 6.33
N ASN A 35 10.29 3.44 6.38
CA ASN A 35 9.77 4.74 6.80
C ASN A 35 8.97 5.37 5.66
N ILE A 36 7.73 5.71 5.96
CA ILE A 36 6.80 6.34 5.01
C ILE A 36 6.08 7.44 5.76
N GLY A 37 6.04 8.63 5.18
CA GLY A 37 5.32 9.76 5.75
C GLY A 37 4.40 10.39 4.74
N GLY A 38 3.57 11.34 5.20
CA GLY A 38 2.70 12.11 4.34
C GLY A 38 1.27 12.16 4.82
N ASN A 39 0.37 12.47 3.90
CA ASN A 39 -1.04 12.70 4.19
C ASN A 39 -1.93 11.70 3.47
N LEU A 40 -2.88 11.16 4.23
CA LEU A 40 -3.85 10.20 3.71
C LEU A 40 -5.24 10.61 4.17
N THR A 41 -6.15 10.75 3.21
CA THR A 41 -7.58 10.94 3.48
C THR A 41 -8.37 9.97 2.63
N SER A 42 -9.69 9.93 2.83
CA SER A 42 -10.57 9.10 2.00
C SER A 42 -10.60 9.51 0.52
N ASN A 43 -10.11 10.71 0.21
CA ASN A 43 -10.15 11.28 -1.14
C ASN A 43 -8.77 11.55 -1.74
N ASN A 44 -7.71 11.50 -0.94
CA ASN A 44 -6.38 11.89 -1.41
C ASN A 44 -5.30 11.11 -0.70
N VAL A 45 -4.33 10.65 -1.49
CA VAL A 45 -3.11 9.99 -1.00
C VAL A 45 -1.92 10.81 -1.48
N ASN A 46 -1.06 11.19 -0.56
CA ASN A 46 0.19 11.87 -0.88
C ASN A 46 1.23 11.45 0.15
N ILE A 47 1.93 10.38 -0.13
CA ILE A 47 2.93 9.83 0.77
C ILE A 47 4.31 9.83 0.12
N TYR A 48 5.33 9.78 0.96
CA TYR A 48 6.72 9.68 0.54
C TYR A 48 7.35 8.42 1.16
N ASP A 49 7.89 7.57 0.30
CA ASP A 49 8.63 6.37 0.70
C ASP A 49 10.11 6.77 0.84
N TYR A 50 10.58 6.86 2.09
CA TYR A 50 11.95 7.27 2.39
C TYR A 50 12.96 6.17 2.06
N ASP A 51 12.53 4.92 1.95
CA ASP A 51 13.39 3.81 1.59
C ASP A 51 13.78 3.84 0.11
N GLN A 52 12.78 4.03 -0.76
CA GLN A 52 13.01 4.15 -2.20
C GLN A 52 13.31 5.59 -2.63
N GLY A 53 12.94 6.56 -1.81
CA GLY A 53 13.14 7.98 -2.12
C GLY A 53 12.18 8.51 -3.17
N CYS A 54 10.91 8.16 -3.06
CA CYS A 54 9.92 8.57 -4.06
C CYS A 54 8.55 8.83 -3.45
N HIS A 55 7.75 9.60 -4.18
CA HIS A 55 6.34 9.82 -3.83
C HIS A 55 5.45 8.70 -4.36
N VAL A 56 4.34 8.48 -3.66
CA VAL A 56 3.20 7.73 -4.14
C VAL A 56 1.98 8.61 -3.87
N SER A 57 1.25 8.96 -4.90
CA SER A 57 0.13 9.89 -4.76
C SER A 57 -1.02 9.56 -5.69
N GLY A 58 -2.19 10.06 -5.36
CA GLY A 58 -3.37 9.91 -6.18
C GLY A 58 -4.62 10.34 -5.46
N ASN A 59 -5.74 10.19 -6.16
CA ASN A 59 -7.06 10.57 -5.67
C ASN A 59 -7.94 9.36 -5.51
N GLY A 60 -8.93 9.48 -4.63
CA GLY A 60 -9.88 8.42 -4.38
C GLY A 60 -11.29 8.94 -4.16
N SER A 61 -12.25 8.05 -4.32
CA SER A 61 -13.66 8.34 -4.06
C SER A 61 -14.38 7.01 -3.80
N GLY A 62 -15.13 6.97 -2.68
CA GLY A 62 -15.90 5.77 -2.34
C GLY A 62 -15.06 4.51 -2.17
N GLY A 63 -13.83 4.64 -1.68
CA GLY A 63 -12.93 3.52 -1.49
C GLY A 63 -12.12 3.12 -2.73
N ASN A 64 -12.33 3.77 -3.87
CA ASN A 64 -11.58 3.50 -5.09
C ASN A 64 -10.51 4.57 -5.29
N PHE A 65 -9.25 4.14 -5.39
CA PHE A 65 -8.11 5.04 -5.54
C PHE A 65 -7.37 4.74 -6.83
N SER A 66 -6.95 5.81 -7.50
CA SER A 66 -6.04 5.74 -8.65
C SER A 66 -4.73 6.37 -8.21
N LEU A 67 -3.72 5.56 -8.04
CA LEU A 67 -2.43 5.96 -7.49
C LEU A 67 -1.35 5.92 -8.55
N TYR A 68 -0.30 6.73 -8.36
CA TYR A 68 0.89 6.71 -9.18
C TYR A 68 2.13 6.54 -8.30
N HIS A 69 2.95 5.54 -8.62
CA HIS A 69 4.21 5.28 -7.93
C HIS A 69 5.33 5.93 -8.74
N TYR A 70 5.88 7.02 -8.22
CA TYR A 70 6.85 7.82 -8.97
C TYR A 70 8.22 7.14 -9.10
N GLY A 71 8.60 6.29 -8.15
CA GLY A 71 9.86 5.58 -8.21
C GLY A 71 9.94 4.59 -9.37
N ASP A 72 8.85 3.88 -9.64
CA ASP A 72 8.77 2.90 -10.71
C ASP A 72 8.00 3.41 -11.92
N SER A 73 7.46 4.64 -11.86
CA SER A 73 6.76 5.31 -12.95
C SER A 73 5.60 4.50 -13.52
N HIS A 74 4.72 4.01 -12.64
CA HIS A 74 3.52 3.30 -13.08
C HIS A 74 2.33 3.55 -12.17
N HIS A 75 1.15 3.28 -12.69
CA HIS A 75 -0.10 3.39 -11.96
C HIS A 75 -0.40 2.13 -11.14
N ILE A 76 -1.13 2.33 -10.04
CA ILE A 76 -1.67 1.27 -9.21
C ILE A 76 -3.10 1.65 -8.87
N SER A 77 -4.06 0.75 -9.13
CA SER A 77 -5.41 0.93 -8.65
C SER A 77 -5.58 0.22 -7.31
N LEU A 78 -6.33 0.84 -6.41
CA LEU A 78 -6.57 0.30 -5.08
C LEU A 78 -8.04 0.48 -4.73
N LYS A 79 -8.68 -0.59 -4.28
CA LYS A 79 -10.05 -0.55 -3.79
C LYS A 79 -10.09 -1.01 -2.34
N ILE A 80 -10.76 -0.22 -1.50
CA ILE A 80 -10.95 -0.52 -0.08
C ILE A 80 -12.43 -0.77 0.17
N SER A 81 -12.74 -1.90 0.82
CA SER A 81 -14.09 -2.29 1.17
C SER A 81 -14.07 -2.95 2.55
N GLY A 82 -14.58 -2.23 3.57
CA GLY A 82 -14.53 -2.72 4.96
C GLY A 82 -13.08 -2.91 5.40
N ASN A 83 -12.74 -4.12 5.82
CA ASN A 83 -11.37 -4.47 6.24
C ASN A 83 -10.56 -5.09 5.12
N ASN A 84 -11.11 -5.14 3.91
CA ASN A 84 -10.46 -5.77 2.76
C ASN A 84 -9.98 -4.71 1.78
N PHE A 85 -8.92 -5.05 1.05
CA PHE A 85 -8.46 -4.24 -0.06
C PHE A 85 -8.05 -5.14 -1.22
N ASP A 86 -8.14 -4.61 -2.42
CA ASP A 86 -7.64 -5.27 -3.62
C ASP A 86 -7.25 -4.22 -4.65
N GLY A 87 -6.60 -4.65 -5.69
CA GLY A 87 -6.22 -3.75 -6.75
C GLY A 87 -5.39 -4.40 -7.83
N TYR A 88 -4.81 -3.53 -8.66
CA TYR A 88 -4.01 -3.94 -9.79
C TYR A 88 -2.78 -3.05 -9.91
N ASP A 89 -1.61 -3.69 -10.06
CA ASP A 89 -0.36 -2.99 -10.29
C ASP A 89 -0.03 -3.04 -11.79
N TYR A 90 -0.11 -1.90 -12.44
CA TYR A 90 0.17 -1.80 -13.87
C TYR A 90 1.65 -1.96 -14.19
N GLY A 91 2.53 -1.73 -13.23
CA GLY A 91 3.97 -1.91 -13.43
C GLY A 91 4.38 -3.37 -13.57
N SER A 92 3.80 -4.24 -12.77
CA SER A 92 4.07 -5.68 -12.81
C SER A 92 2.97 -6.48 -13.49
N SER A 93 1.91 -5.81 -13.93
CA SER A 93 0.75 -6.43 -14.60
C SER A 93 0.13 -7.55 -13.76
N CYS A 94 -0.05 -7.31 -12.47
CA CYS A 94 -0.62 -8.32 -11.58
C CYS A 94 -1.61 -7.72 -10.60
N HIS A 95 -2.56 -8.55 -10.17
CA HIS A 95 -3.50 -8.21 -9.10
C HIS A 95 -2.86 -8.39 -7.73
N PHE A 96 -3.45 -7.74 -6.74
CA PHE A 96 -3.16 -7.98 -5.33
C PHE A 96 -4.44 -7.89 -4.52
N SER A 97 -4.43 -8.46 -3.33
CA SER A 97 -5.55 -8.35 -2.40
C SER A 97 -5.03 -8.51 -0.97
N GLY A 98 -5.85 -8.14 -0.01
CA GLY A 98 -5.47 -8.32 1.38
C GLY A 98 -6.53 -7.93 2.36
N THR A 99 -6.18 -8.07 3.64
CA THR A 99 -7.03 -7.71 4.77
C THR A 99 -6.22 -6.94 5.81
N VAL A 100 -6.90 -6.09 6.56
CA VAL A 100 -6.31 -5.34 7.66
C VAL A 100 -7.09 -5.66 8.93
N ASN A 101 -6.40 -6.18 9.93
CA ASN A 101 -6.96 -6.49 11.25
C ASN A 101 -6.18 -5.73 12.31
N GLY A 102 -6.76 -4.64 12.83
CA GLY A 102 -6.04 -3.76 13.74
C GLY A 102 -4.81 -3.17 13.06
N SER A 103 -3.63 -3.52 13.57
CA SER A 103 -2.35 -3.08 13.00
C SER A 103 -1.72 -4.10 12.04
N SER A 104 -2.34 -5.26 11.85
CA SER A 104 -1.80 -6.35 11.05
C SER A 104 -2.38 -6.31 9.64
N ILE A 105 -1.52 -6.45 8.65
CA ILE A 105 -1.89 -6.42 7.23
C ILE A 105 -1.42 -7.70 6.59
N SER A 106 -2.35 -8.42 5.97
CA SER A 106 -2.06 -9.60 5.16
C SER A 106 -2.25 -9.24 3.71
N PHE A 107 -1.20 -9.33 2.92
CA PHE A 107 -1.16 -8.91 1.53
C PHE A 107 -0.87 -10.11 0.64
N TYR A 108 -1.74 -10.40 -0.32
CA TYR A 108 -1.49 -11.45 -1.30
C TYR A 108 -1.09 -10.83 -2.64
N ASP A 109 0.08 -11.21 -3.12
CA ASP A 109 0.63 -10.76 -4.40
C ASP A 109 0.46 -11.87 -5.42
N TYR A 110 -0.47 -11.69 -6.36
CA TYR A 110 -0.76 -12.70 -7.37
C TYR A 110 0.41 -12.89 -8.35
N GLY A 111 1.22 -11.87 -8.55
CA GLY A 111 2.41 -12.00 -9.39
C GLY A 111 3.50 -12.87 -8.78
N LYS A 112 3.57 -12.91 -7.46
CA LYS A 112 4.51 -13.75 -6.70
C LYS A 112 3.88 -15.03 -6.19
N SER A 113 2.55 -15.15 -6.29
CA SER A 113 1.77 -16.26 -5.73
C SER A 113 2.08 -16.50 -4.25
N SER A 114 2.20 -15.42 -3.49
CA SER A 114 2.61 -15.48 -2.08
C SER A 114 1.95 -14.41 -1.24
N TYR A 115 1.80 -14.71 0.05
CA TYR A 115 1.41 -13.74 1.05
C TYR A 115 2.63 -13.00 1.59
N PHE A 116 2.41 -11.71 1.89
CA PHE A 116 3.39 -10.86 2.55
C PHE A 116 2.69 -10.18 3.71
N ASN A 117 3.29 -10.24 4.89
CA ASN A 117 2.69 -9.68 6.09
C ASN A 117 3.40 -8.39 6.49
N TYR A 118 2.61 -7.43 6.93
CA TYR A 118 3.08 -6.13 7.38
C TYR A 118 2.37 -5.74 8.66
N SER A 119 2.93 -4.78 9.38
CA SER A 119 2.21 -4.12 10.47
C SER A 119 2.47 -2.62 10.45
N ILE A 120 1.54 -1.89 11.03
CA ILE A 120 1.65 -0.43 11.15
C ILE A 120 1.53 0.03 12.60
#